data_f3880f4a430ab16de88868dbde332970
#
_entry.id   f3880f4a430ab16de88868dbde332970
#
_cell.length_a   1.000
_cell.length_b   1.000
_cell.length_c   1.000
_cell.angle_alpha   90.00
_cell.angle_beta   90.00
_cell.angle_gamma   90.00
#
_symmetry.space_group_name_H-M   'P 1'
#
loop_
_entity.id
_entity.type
_entity.pdbx_description
1 polymer ?
#
loop_
_entity_poly.entity_id
_entity_poly.type
_entity_poly.pdbx_seq_one_letter_code
_entity_poly.pdbx_strand_id
1 'polypeptide(L)'
;EEVGEGGYVYSEPGMYSNIALLDIASMHPSSIVAEELFGPEYTKRFNEILQARIAIKHKDFDKAKKMLGGALAKYLTDENAAADLAQALKIAINSVYGLTSAGFENPFRDNRNKDNIVAKRGALFMVNLKHAVQSQGFIVAHIKTDSIKIPDATPEIIKFVTEYGKLYGYNFEHEATYDR
;
A
#
# COMPACT_ATOMS: atom_id res chain seq x y z
N GLU A 1 17.86 5.41 -12.73
CA GLU A 1 16.67 5.01 -11.98
C GLU A 1 16.03 3.79 -12.66
N GLU A 2 16.04 2.66 -11.99
CA GLU A 2 15.47 1.43 -12.55
C GLU A 2 14.25 0.99 -11.73
N VAL A 3 13.20 0.58 -12.44
CA VAL A 3 12.04 -0.07 -11.83
C VAL A 3 12.27 -1.56 -11.96
N GLY A 4 12.56 -2.24 -10.85
CA GLY A 4 12.66 -3.69 -10.81
C GLY A 4 11.29 -4.36 -10.86
N GLU A 5 11.27 -5.70 -10.81
CA GLU A 5 10.03 -6.47 -10.82
C GLU A 5 9.09 -6.12 -9.65
N GLY A 6 9.65 -5.73 -8.50
CA GLY A 6 8.89 -5.35 -7.30
C GLY A 6 8.54 -3.88 -7.19
N GLY A 7 9.19 -2.99 -7.96
CA GLY A 7 8.95 -1.56 -7.89
C GLY A 7 10.21 -0.72 -7.94
N TYR A 8 10.07 0.54 -7.55
CA TYR A 8 11.14 1.54 -7.60
C TYR A 8 12.01 1.50 -6.34
N VAL A 9 13.33 1.58 -6.53
CA VAL A 9 14.29 1.65 -5.44
C VAL A 9 15.21 2.86 -5.68
N TYR A 10 15.41 3.65 -4.63
CA TYR A 10 16.29 4.82 -4.64
C TYR A 10 17.04 4.88 -3.32
N SER A 11 18.28 5.28 -3.37
CA SER A 11 19.11 5.45 -2.18
C SER A 11 20.03 6.64 -2.35
N GLU A 12 20.09 7.51 -1.35
CA GLU A 12 21.04 8.60 -1.29
C GLU A 12 22.03 8.34 -0.15
N PRO A 13 23.31 8.07 -0.45
CA PRO A 13 24.29 7.77 0.58
C PRO A 13 24.51 8.94 1.54
N GLY A 14 24.72 8.64 2.80
CA GLY A 14 25.00 9.64 3.82
C GLY A 14 24.70 9.13 5.21
N MET A 15 25.05 9.94 6.20
CA MET A 15 24.67 9.70 7.59
C MET A 15 23.52 10.64 7.93
N TYR A 16 22.41 10.07 8.39
CA TYR A 16 21.20 10.83 8.67
C TYR A 16 20.74 10.58 10.10
N SER A 17 20.02 11.56 10.65
CA SER A 17 19.39 11.44 11.96
C SER A 17 17.91 11.83 11.86
N ASN A 18 17.15 11.48 12.90
CA ASN A 18 15.74 11.80 13.01
C ASN A 18 14.96 11.38 11.74
N ILE A 19 15.17 10.13 11.33
CA ILE A 19 14.62 9.59 10.10
C ILE A 19 13.19 9.10 10.34
N ALA A 20 12.22 9.65 9.61
CA ALA A 20 10.85 9.14 9.58
C ALA A 20 10.72 8.07 8.51
N LEU A 21 10.19 6.92 8.89
CA LEU A 21 9.84 5.84 7.99
C LEU A 21 8.33 5.85 7.77
N LEU A 22 7.93 6.07 6.52
CA LEU A 22 6.52 5.99 6.11
C LEU A 22 6.38 4.91 5.06
N ASP A 23 5.38 4.06 5.19
CA ASP A 23 5.10 3.04 4.19
C ASP A 23 3.63 3.04 3.77
N ILE A 24 3.38 2.52 2.58
CA ILE A 24 2.04 2.44 2.02
C ILE A 24 1.41 1.12 2.43
N ALA A 25 0.23 1.20 3.04
CA ALA A 25 -0.56 0.00 3.35
C ALA A 25 -1.06 -0.61 2.04
N SER A 26 -0.65 -1.85 1.76
CA SER A 26 -1.14 -2.64 0.62
C SER A 26 -1.03 -1.90 -0.72
N MET A 27 0.19 -1.52 -1.12
CA MET A 27 0.44 -0.70 -2.31
C MET A 27 -0.13 -1.29 -3.61
N HIS A 28 0.20 -2.54 -3.91
CA HIS A 28 -0.27 -3.16 -5.16
C HIS A 28 -1.79 -3.35 -5.18
N PRO A 29 -2.42 -3.87 -4.12
CA PRO A 29 -3.89 -3.89 -4.06
C PRO A 29 -4.53 -2.51 -4.19
N SER A 30 -3.95 -1.47 -3.57
CA SER A 30 -4.46 -0.10 -3.71
C SER A 30 -4.35 0.41 -5.15
N SER A 31 -3.29 0.04 -5.87
CA SER A 31 -3.13 0.36 -7.30
C SER A 31 -4.20 -0.33 -8.15
N ILE A 32 -4.52 -1.59 -7.85
CA ILE A 32 -5.59 -2.32 -8.54
C ILE A 32 -6.92 -1.59 -8.37
N VAL A 33 -7.23 -1.16 -7.16
CA VAL A 33 -8.48 -0.44 -6.85
C VAL A 33 -8.53 0.89 -7.61
N ALA A 34 -7.45 1.66 -7.56
CA ALA A 34 -7.38 2.97 -8.20
C ALA A 34 -7.54 2.89 -9.72
N GLU A 35 -7.01 1.85 -10.35
CA GLU A 35 -7.08 1.63 -11.80
C GLU A 35 -8.31 0.82 -12.23
N GLU A 36 -9.12 0.34 -11.28
CA GLU A 36 -10.29 -0.51 -11.54
C GLU A 36 -9.98 -1.68 -12.49
N LEU A 37 -8.86 -2.40 -12.21
CA LEU A 37 -8.37 -3.46 -13.11
C LEU A 37 -9.37 -4.61 -13.34
N PHE A 38 -10.24 -4.87 -12.38
CA PHE A 38 -11.23 -5.96 -12.49
C PHE A 38 -12.60 -5.49 -12.98
N GLY A 39 -12.71 -4.21 -13.42
CA GLY A 39 -13.98 -3.58 -13.70
C GLY A 39 -14.68 -3.10 -12.43
N PRO A 40 -15.74 -2.28 -12.55
CA PRO A 40 -16.34 -1.60 -11.39
C PRO A 40 -16.85 -2.57 -10.30
N GLU A 41 -17.51 -3.65 -10.69
CA GLU A 41 -18.14 -4.58 -9.73
C GLU A 41 -17.11 -5.40 -8.95
N TYR A 42 -16.20 -6.07 -9.65
CA TYR A 42 -15.19 -6.91 -9.00
C TYR A 42 -14.17 -6.07 -8.22
N THR A 43 -13.82 -4.90 -8.73
CA THR A 43 -12.93 -3.98 -8.01
C THR A 43 -13.57 -3.50 -6.72
N LYS A 44 -14.87 -3.22 -6.71
CA LYS A 44 -15.59 -2.83 -5.49
C LYS A 44 -15.52 -3.94 -4.44
N ARG A 45 -15.78 -5.18 -4.83
CA ARG A 45 -15.71 -6.35 -3.93
C ARG A 45 -14.30 -6.57 -3.41
N PHE A 46 -13.30 -6.46 -4.28
CA PHE A 46 -11.89 -6.56 -3.91
C PHE A 46 -11.53 -5.48 -2.90
N ASN A 47 -11.98 -4.24 -3.11
CA ASN A 47 -11.75 -3.14 -2.19
C ASN A 47 -12.40 -3.37 -0.82
N GLU A 48 -13.59 -3.97 -0.77
CA GLU A 48 -14.24 -4.30 0.50
C GLU A 48 -13.37 -5.27 1.32
N ILE A 49 -12.80 -6.29 0.69
CA ILE A 49 -11.88 -7.24 1.34
C ILE A 49 -10.61 -6.51 1.80
N LEU A 50 -10.05 -5.66 0.95
CA LEU A 50 -8.86 -4.87 1.28
C LEU A 50 -9.10 -3.96 2.48
N GLN A 51 -10.21 -3.24 2.52
CA GLN A 51 -10.55 -2.36 3.62
C GLN A 51 -10.82 -3.12 4.92
N ALA A 52 -11.43 -4.30 4.83
CA ALA A 52 -11.62 -5.17 5.98
C ALA A 52 -10.28 -5.59 6.60
N ARG A 53 -9.32 -6.00 5.77
CA ARG A 53 -7.97 -6.33 6.24
C ARG A 53 -7.29 -5.16 6.91
N ILE A 54 -7.38 -3.97 6.32
CA ILE A 54 -6.78 -2.75 6.89
C ILE A 54 -7.41 -2.41 8.24
N ALA A 55 -8.75 -2.51 8.35
CA ALA A 55 -9.44 -2.26 9.60
C ALA A 55 -9.00 -3.23 10.70
N ILE A 56 -8.85 -4.51 10.39
CA ILE A 56 -8.38 -5.53 11.33
C ILE A 56 -6.94 -5.25 11.76
N LYS A 57 -6.07 -4.91 10.81
CA LYS A 57 -4.67 -4.56 11.08
C LYS A 57 -4.55 -3.38 12.04
N HIS A 58 -5.43 -2.39 11.91
CA HIS A 58 -5.47 -1.22 12.79
C HIS A 58 -6.28 -1.45 14.06
N LYS A 59 -6.72 -2.68 14.31
CA LYS A 59 -7.52 -3.08 15.48
C LYS A 59 -8.88 -2.38 15.56
N ASP A 60 -9.41 -1.92 14.43
CA ASP A 60 -10.75 -1.34 14.32
C ASP A 60 -11.77 -2.47 14.08
N PHE A 61 -11.94 -3.31 15.09
CA PHE A 61 -12.78 -4.51 14.99
C PHE A 61 -14.27 -4.19 14.83
N ASP A 62 -14.74 -3.10 15.41
CA ASP A 62 -16.13 -2.67 15.27
C ASP A 62 -16.48 -2.36 13.82
N LYS A 63 -15.58 -1.66 13.12
CA LYS A 63 -15.73 -1.38 11.69
C LYS A 63 -15.67 -2.67 10.88
N ALA A 64 -14.68 -3.52 11.16
CA ALA A 64 -14.50 -4.78 10.44
C ALA A 64 -15.71 -5.71 10.61
N LYS A 65 -16.32 -5.76 11.80
CA LYS A 65 -17.51 -6.59 12.08
C LYS A 65 -18.71 -6.20 11.22
N LYS A 66 -18.81 -4.95 10.82
CA LYS A 66 -19.90 -4.43 9.98
C LYS A 66 -19.64 -4.61 8.49
N MET A 67 -18.41 -4.90 8.09
CA MET A 67 -18.03 -5.03 6.69
C MET A 67 -18.48 -6.39 6.13
N LEU A 68 -18.59 -6.45 4.80
CA LEU A 68 -19.03 -7.65 4.09
C LEU A 68 -20.35 -8.21 4.61
N GLY A 69 -21.30 -7.30 4.95
CA GLY A 69 -22.61 -7.70 5.46
C GLY A 69 -22.57 -8.35 6.84
N GLY A 70 -21.52 -8.10 7.62
CA GLY A 70 -21.34 -8.70 8.94
C GLY A 70 -20.77 -10.12 8.93
N ALA A 71 -20.32 -10.61 7.78
CA ALA A 71 -19.81 -11.98 7.62
C ALA A 71 -18.55 -12.25 8.46
N LEU A 72 -17.78 -11.22 8.78
CA LEU A 72 -16.52 -11.37 9.51
C LEU A 72 -16.69 -11.36 11.04
N ALA A 73 -17.84 -10.96 11.55
CA ALA A 73 -18.06 -10.80 13.00
C ALA A 73 -17.76 -12.09 13.79
N LYS A 74 -18.14 -13.24 13.25
CA LYS A 74 -17.91 -14.54 13.91
C LYS A 74 -16.44 -14.93 14.05
N TYR A 75 -15.56 -14.33 13.27
CA TYR A 75 -14.11 -14.59 13.29
C TYR A 75 -13.34 -13.57 14.13
N LEU A 76 -14.00 -12.52 14.60
CA LEU A 76 -13.38 -11.43 15.37
C LEU A 76 -13.70 -11.55 16.85
N THR A 77 -13.53 -12.75 17.41
CA THR A 77 -13.85 -13.07 18.81
C THR A 77 -12.74 -12.68 19.77
N ASP A 78 -11.48 -12.75 19.33
CA ASP A 78 -10.31 -12.35 20.11
C ASP A 78 -9.17 -11.88 19.17
N GLU A 79 -8.06 -11.41 19.73
CA GLU A 79 -6.94 -10.92 18.96
C GLU A 79 -6.28 -12.00 18.10
N ASN A 80 -6.19 -13.24 18.59
CA ASN A 80 -5.61 -14.34 17.83
C ASN A 80 -6.46 -14.70 16.62
N ALA A 81 -7.78 -14.80 16.80
CA ALA A 81 -8.71 -15.05 15.69
C ALA A 81 -8.65 -13.91 14.66
N ALA A 82 -8.56 -12.66 15.11
CA ALA A 82 -8.44 -11.51 14.24
C ALA A 82 -7.13 -11.53 13.45
N ALA A 83 -6.02 -11.90 14.07
CA ALA A 83 -4.72 -12.03 13.40
C ALA A 83 -4.75 -13.13 12.32
N ASP A 84 -5.37 -14.26 12.61
CA ASP A 84 -5.53 -15.36 11.66
C ASP A 84 -6.40 -14.93 10.46
N LEU A 85 -7.48 -14.21 10.73
CA LEU A 85 -8.35 -13.67 9.66
C LEU A 85 -7.59 -12.68 8.79
N ALA A 86 -6.82 -11.76 9.38
CA ALA A 86 -6.01 -10.79 8.64
C ALA A 86 -5.00 -11.50 7.73
N GLN A 87 -4.37 -12.57 8.21
CA GLN A 87 -3.42 -13.37 7.43
C GLN A 87 -4.12 -14.07 6.27
N ALA A 88 -5.31 -14.65 6.50
CA ALA A 88 -6.09 -15.27 5.45
C ALA A 88 -6.51 -14.28 4.37
N LEU A 89 -6.93 -13.08 4.76
CA LEU A 89 -7.28 -12.00 3.83
C LEU A 89 -6.07 -11.53 3.03
N LYS A 90 -4.90 -11.44 3.65
CA LYS A 90 -3.65 -11.09 2.97
C LYS A 90 -3.33 -12.12 1.88
N ILE A 91 -3.43 -13.40 2.19
CA ILE A 91 -3.17 -14.48 1.23
C ILE A 91 -4.17 -14.39 0.07
N ALA A 92 -5.46 -14.18 0.34
CA ALA A 92 -6.48 -14.04 -0.68
C ALA A 92 -6.19 -12.85 -1.62
N ILE A 93 -5.85 -11.69 -1.05
CA ILE A 93 -5.52 -10.48 -1.80
C ILE A 93 -4.31 -10.70 -2.70
N ASN A 94 -3.25 -11.31 -2.17
CA ASN A 94 -2.03 -11.59 -2.94
C ASN A 94 -2.28 -12.63 -4.04
N SER A 95 -3.12 -13.62 -3.78
CA SER A 95 -3.50 -14.62 -4.78
C SER A 95 -4.26 -13.99 -5.95
N VAL A 96 -5.19 -13.09 -5.67
CA VAL A 96 -5.93 -12.35 -6.71
C VAL A 96 -4.96 -11.49 -7.52
N TYR A 97 -4.04 -10.79 -6.86
CA TYR A 97 -3.01 -10.00 -7.56
C TYR A 97 -2.19 -10.88 -8.51
N GLY A 98 -1.74 -12.05 -8.04
CA GLY A 98 -1.00 -13.00 -8.87
C GLY A 98 -1.79 -13.47 -10.10
N LEU A 99 -3.10 -13.63 -9.97
CA LEU A 99 -3.97 -14.05 -11.07
C LEU A 99 -4.08 -12.98 -12.17
N THR A 100 -3.88 -11.70 -11.86
CA THR A 100 -3.98 -10.62 -12.85
C THR A 100 -2.93 -10.74 -13.96
N SER A 101 -1.78 -11.32 -13.64
CA SER A 101 -0.65 -11.49 -14.58
C SER A 101 -0.37 -12.95 -14.91
N ALA A 102 -1.23 -13.88 -14.48
CA ALA A 102 -1.02 -15.32 -14.73
C ALA A 102 -1.03 -15.66 -16.23
N GLY A 103 -0.25 -16.66 -16.61
CA GLY A 103 -0.16 -17.11 -18.00
C GLY A 103 -1.37 -17.91 -18.48
N PHE A 104 -2.33 -18.23 -17.61
CA PHE A 104 -3.55 -18.98 -17.95
C PHE A 104 -4.79 -18.10 -17.86
N GLU A 105 -5.84 -18.47 -18.59
CA GLU A 105 -7.10 -17.73 -18.57
C GLU A 105 -7.79 -17.82 -17.21
N ASN A 106 -8.21 -16.68 -16.69
CA ASN A 106 -8.99 -16.58 -15.45
C ASN A 106 -9.73 -15.23 -15.41
N PRO A 107 -10.79 -15.07 -14.56
CA PRO A 107 -11.60 -13.85 -14.54
C PRO A 107 -10.84 -12.58 -14.13
N PHE A 108 -9.71 -12.71 -13.46
CA PHE A 108 -8.94 -11.58 -12.95
C PHE A 108 -7.80 -11.17 -13.87
N ARG A 109 -7.54 -11.95 -14.93
CA ARG A 109 -6.48 -11.63 -15.88
C ARG A 109 -6.82 -10.35 -16.62
N ASP A 110 -5.87 -9.42 -16.63
CA ASP A 110 -6.02 -8.15 -17.33
C ASP A 110 -4.77 -7.90 -18.18
N ASN A 111 -4.98 -7.59 -19.45
CA ASN A 111 -3.89 -7.31 -20.38
C ASN A 111 -3.03 -6.12 -19.94
N ARG A 112 -3.62 -5.15 -19.24
CA ARG A 112 -2.88 -4.00 -18.70
C ARG A 112 -1.83 -4.45 -17.68
N ASN A 113 -2.15 -5.45 -16.84
CA ASN A 113 -1.19 -5.93 -15.85
C ASN A 113 -0.14 -6.87 -16.44
N LYS A 114 -0.36 -7.37 -17.65
CA LYS A 114 0.67 -8.13 -18.39
C LYS A 114 1.92 -7.27 -18.60
N ASP A 115 1.74 -5.97 -18.78
CA ASP A 115 2.83 -5.00 -18.88
C ASP A 115 3.26 -4.44 -17.52
N ASN A 116 2.86 -5.09 -16.44
CA ASN A 116 3.22 -4.74 -15.07
C ASN A 116 2.77 -3.33 -14.66
N ILE A 117 1.57 -2.93 -15.09
CA ILE A 117 1.07 -1.57 -14.84
C ILE A 117 0.90 -1.27 -13.34
N VAL A 118 0.55 -2.28 -12.53
CA VAL A 118 0.39 -2.11 -11.08
C VAL A 118 1.69 -1.66 -10.44
N ALA A 119 2.80 -2.37 -10.72
CA ALA A 119 4.10 -2.01 -10.20
C ALA A 119 4.60 -0.68 -10.78
N LYS A 120 4.36 -0.44 -12.07
CA LYS A 120 4.74 0.82 -12.73
C LYS A 120 4.01 2.03 -12.14
N ARG A 121 2.72 1.89 -11.84
CA ARG A 121 1.95 2.96 -11.22
C ARG A 121 2.50 3.32 -9.85
N GLY A 122 2.76 2.33 -9.02
CA GLY A 122 3.36 2.53 -7.71
C GLY A 122 4.76 3.17 -7.81
N ALA A 123 5.59 2.69 -8.75
CA ALA A 123 6.92 3.23 -8.98
C ALA A 123 6.85 4.71 -9.41
N LEU A 124 5.99 5.04 -10.36
CA LEU A 124 5.81 6.42 -10.81
C LEU A 124 5.35 7.33 -9.68
N PHE A 125 4.40 6.87 -8.87
CA PHE A 125 3.94 7.59 -7.69
C PHE A 125 5.11 7.88 -6.75
N MET A 126 5.96 6.90 -6.46
CA MET A 126 7.09 7.06 -5.55
C MET A 126 8.15 8.02 -6.11
N VAL A 127 8.40 8.01 -7.40
CA VAL A 127 9.30 8.97 -8.06
C VAL A 127 8.75 10.40 -7.93
N ASN A 128 7.47 10.58 -8.21
CA ASN A 128 6.83 11.90 -8.11
C ASN A 128 6.80 12.38 -6.64
N LEU A 129 6.54 11.48 -5.70
CA LEU A 129 6.59 11.79 -4.27
C LEU A 129 7.99 12.24 -3.85
N LYS A 130 9.03 11.52 -4.32
CA LYS A 130 10.43 11.90 -4.04
C LYS A 130 10.69 13.33 -4.48
N HIS A 131 10.33 13.68 -5.70
CA HIS A 131 10.53 15.03 -6.22
C HIS A 131 9.72 16.07 -5.43
N ALA A 132 8.50 15.75 -5.05
CA ALA A 132 7.66 16.65 -4.26
C ALA A 132 8.25 16.91 -2.87
N VAL A 133 8.76 15.89 -2.20
CA VAL A 133 9.42 16.00 -0.88
C VAL A 133 10.70 16.83 -1.01
N GLN A 134 11.50 16.55 -2.03
CA GLN A 134 12.75 17.31 -2.28
C GLN A 134 12.45 18.78 -2.55
N SER A 135 11.38 19.09 -3.26
CA SER A 135 10.99 20.48 -3.53
C SER A 135 10.51 21.23 -2.29
N GLN A 136 10.14 20.52 -1.22
CA GLN A 136 9.84 21.13 0.08
C GLN A 136 11.11 21.37 0.92
N GLY A 137 12.30 21.07 0.39
CA GLY A 137 13.56 21.29 1.06
C GLY A 137 14.06 20.11 1.90
N PHE A 138 13.44 18.95 1.77
CA PHE A 138 13.85 17.75 2.50
C PHE A 138 14.68 16.81 1.64
N ILE A 139 15.49 15.98 2.30
CA ILE A 139 16.24 14.90 1.66
C ILE A 139 15.40 13.63 1.71
N VAL A 140 15.47 12.83 0.65
CA VAL A 140 14.93 11.47 0.66
C VAL A 140 16.12 10.53 0.75
N ALA A 141 16.29 9.89 1.91
CA ALA A 141 17.44 9.02 2.16
C ALA A 141 17.30 7.66 1.47
N HIS A 142 16.08 7.14 1.40
CA HIS A 142 15.85 5.82 0.83
C HIS A 142 14.39 5.67 0.40
N ILE A 143 14.19 4.98 -0.72
CA ILE A 143 12.89 4.49 -1.17
C ILE A 143 13.06 3.02 -1.53
N LYS A 144 12.14 2.20 -1.06
CA LYS A 144 12.07 0.79 -1.43
C LYS A 144 10.62 0.41 -1.67
N THR A 145 10.26 0.21 -2.91
CA THR A 145 8.92 -0.17 -3.39
C THR A 145 7.78 0.66 -2.80
N ASP A 146 7.44 0.45 -1.54
CA ASP A 146 6.29 1.06 -0.86
C ASP A 146 6.65 1.89 0.36
N SER A 147 7.94 2.12 0.62
CA SER A 147 8.39 2.87 1.79
C SER A 147 9.31 4.02 1.41
N ILE A 148 9.28 5.07 2.22
CA ILE A 148 10.14 6.24 2.07
C ILE A 148 10.72 6.62 3.42
N LYS A 149 12.02 6.95 3.44
CA LYS A 149 12.73 7.43 4.61
C LYS A 149 13.15 8.87 4.42
N ILE A 150 12.68 9.75 5.31
CA ILE A 150 12.92 11.18 5.25
C ILE A 150 13.69 11.62 6.49
N PRO A 151 14.98 12.00 6.38
CA PRO A 151 15.74 12.55 7.50
C PRO A 151 15.21 13.92 7.92
N ASP A 152 15.35 14.23 9.20
CA ASP A 152 14.92 15.49 9.81
C ASP A 152 13.47 15.85 9.51
N ALA A 153 12.61 14.81 9.48
CA ALA A 153 11.22 14.97 9.14
C ALA A 153 10.47 15.77 10.21
N THR A 154 9.65 16.72 9.75
CA THR A 154 8.75 17.48 10.60
C THR A 154 7.33 16.91 10.52
N PRO A 155 6.44 17.21 11.51
CA PRO A 155 5.05 16.83 11.38
C PRO A 155 4.39 17.33 10.10
N GLU A 156 4.80 18.47 9.59
CA GLU A 156 4.28 19.07 8.37
C GLU A 156 4.62 18.24 7.14
N ILE A 157 5.86 17.74 7.03
CA ILE A 157 6.25 16.90 5.87
C ILE A 157 5.58 15.52 5.96
N ILE A 158 5.43 14.97 7.14
CA ILE A 158 4.71 13.71 7.34
C ILE A 158 3.25 13.86 6.89
N LYS A 159 2.61 14.95 7.27
CA LYS A 159 1.24 15.27 6.84
C LYS A 159 1.17 15.46 5.32
N PHE A 160 2.14 16.18 4.75
CA PHE A 160 2.22 16.39 3.30
C PHE A 160 2.28 15.06 2.54
N VAL A 161 3.16 14.15 2.96
CA VAL A 161 3.31 12.83 2.34
C VAL A 161 2.01 12.04 2.46
N THR A 162 1.39 12.03 3.62
CA THR A 162 0.14 11.31 3.87
C THR A 162 -0.99 11.83 2.96
N GLU A 163 -1.15 13.14 2.86
CA GLU A 163 -2.17 13.76 2.01
C GLU A 163 -1.88 13.55 0.54
N TYR A 164 -0.61 13.63 0.12
CA TYR A 164 -0.20 13.37 -1.25
C TYR A 164 -0.56 11.94 -1.66
N GLY A 165 -0.29 10.96 -0.78
CA GLY A 165 -0.66 9.58 -1.02
C GLY A 165 -2.16 9.40 -1.20
N LYS A 166 -2.97 10.02 -0.36
CA LYS A 166 -4.43 9.93 -0.45
C LYS A 166 -4.99 10.43 -1.77
N LEU A 167 -4.37 11.42 -2.38
CA LEU A 167 -4.79 11.93 -3.70
C LEU A 167 -4.72 10.85 -4.79
N TYR A 168 -3.84 9.88 -4.62
CA TYR A 168 -3.62 8.81 -5.59
C TYR A 168 -4.15 7.44 -5.13
N GLY A 169 -4.88 7.42 -4.01
CA GLY A 169 -5.48 6.20 -3.48
C GLY A 169 -4.57 5.38 -2.57
N TYR A 170 -3.46 5.95 -2.10
CA TYR A 170 -2.52 5.27 -1.21
C TYR A 170 -2.62 5.79 0.22
N ASN A 171 -2.59 4.86 1.17
CA ASN A 171 -2.63 5.19 2.59
C ASN A 171 -1.25 4.96 3.20
N PHE A 172 -0.57 6.06 3.57
CA PHE A 172 0.70 5.99 4.26
C PHE A 172 0.50 5.77 5.76
N GLU A 173 1.39 4.94 6.32
CA GLU A 173 1.49 4.73 7.76
C GLU A 173 2.87 5.21 8.21
N HIS A 174 2.91 6.01 9.26
CA HIS A 174 4.15 6.45 9.90
C HIS A 174 4.57 5.35 10.89
N GLU A 175 5.47 4.48 10.45
CA GLU A 175 5.87 3.30 11.23
C GLU A 175 6.78 3.68 12.40
N ALA A 176 7.76 4.55 12.16
CA ALA A 176 8.74 4.90 13.17
C ALA A 176 9.47 6.19 12.82
N THR A 177 10.03 6.82 13.85
CA THR A 177 11.06 7.84 13.69
C THR A 177 12.25 7.40 14.52
N TYR A 178 13.43 7.34 13.93
CA TYR A 178 14.63 6.86 14.61
C TYR A 178 15.87 7.66 14.21
N ASP A 179 16.89 7.61 15.08
CA ASP A 179 18.17 8.26 14.88
C ASP A 179 19.13 7.32 14.12
N ARG A 180 19.07 7.29 12.83
CA ARG A 180 19.82 6.49 11.83
C ARG A 180 18.97 5.53 11.05
#